data_1bf4a88a235a3bff471a39f29f085c58
#
_entry.id   1bf4a88a235a3bff471a39f29f085c58
#
_cell.length_a   1.000
_cell.length_b   1.000
_cell.length_c   1.000
_cell.angle_alpha   90.00
_cell.angle_beta   90.00
_cell.angle_gamma   90.00
#
_symmetry.space_group_name_H-M   'P 1'
#
loop_
_entity.id
_entity.type
_entity.pdbx_description
1 polymer ?
#
loop_
_entity_poly.entity_id
_entity_poly.type
_entity_poly.pdbx_seq_one_letter_code
_entity_poly.pdbx_strand_id
1 'polypeptide(L)'
;METVNAVGRRKAAVARVIVKEGNGVITINKRPLEVYFPSSILQYIVKQPLTTLDVAEKYDIHVNLDGGGYKGQAEALRLGIARALVKINPDDKAVLRKHGFMTRDPRAVERKKPGQPKARKRFQFSKR
;
A
#
# COMPACT_ATOMS: atom_id res chain seq x y z
N MET A 1 22.00 4.57 7.07
CA MET A 1 20.57 4.63 7.42
C MET A 1 20.10 3.26 7.85
N GLU A 2 19.31 3.23 8.90
CA GLU A 2 18.77 1.97 9.37
C GLU A 2 17.58 1.56 8.55
N THR A 3 17.27 0.26 8.58
CA THR A 3 16.12 -0.28 7.92
C THR A 3 14.83 0.22 8.57
N VAL A 4 13.87 0.62 7.76
CA VAL A 4 12.58 1.11 8.25
C VAL A 4 11.49 0.15 7.82
N ASN A 5 10.63 -0.24 8.76
CA ASN A 5 9.55 -1.17 8.53
C ASN A 5 8.20 -0.48 8.60
N ALA A 6 7.27 -0.86 7.73
CA ALA A 6 5.91 -0.36 7.78
C ALA A 6 4.96 -1.41 7.22
N VAL A 7 3.68 -1.24 7.52
CA VAL A 7 2.63 -2.15 7.04
C VAL A 7 1.53 -1.35 6.38
N GLY A 8 1.10 -1.80 5.21
CA GLY A 8 -0.08 -1.25 4.55
C GLY A 8 -1.12 -2.34 4.39
N ARG A 9 -2.40 -1.96 4.49
CA ARG A 9 -3.49 -2.90 4.37
C ARG A 9 -4.58 -2.34 3.46
N ARG A 10 -5.19 -3.22 2.69
CA ARG A 10 -6.31 -2.85 1.84
C ARG A 10 -7.21 -4.08 1.69
N LYS A 11 -8.39 -4.06 2.32
CA LYS A 11 -9.27 -5.23 2.36
C LYS A 11 -8.49 -6.42 2.94
N ALA A 12 -8.42 -7.52 2.21
CA ALA A 12 -7.70 -8.71 2.68
C ALA A 12 -6.20 -8.66 2.40
N ALA A 13 -5.72 -7.65 1.67
CA ALA A 13 -4.31 -7.57 1.31
C ALA A 13 -3.50 -6.93 2.42
N VAL A 14 -2.35 -7.50 2.71
CA VAL A 14 -1.41 -6.99 3.71
C VAL A 14 -0.03 -6.88 3.07
N ALA A 15 0.57 -5.70 3.16
CA ALA A 15 1.91 -5.45 2.64
C ALA A 15 2.84 -5.11 3.80
N ARG A 16 3.84 -5.96 4.01
CA ARG A 16 4.91 -5.67 4.97
C ARG A 16 6.08 -5.13 4.20
N VAL A 17 6.43 -3.88 4.47
CA VAL A 17 7.38 -3.12 3.67
C VAL A 17 8.64 -2.87 4.49
N ILE A 18 9.80 -3.14 3.90
CA ILE A 18 11.10 -2.87 4.50
C ILE A 18 11.87 -1.97 3.55
N VAL A 19 12.24 -0.78 4.03
CA VAL A 19 12.92 0.23 3.23
C VAL A 19 14.33 0.45 3.76
N LYS A 20 15.30 0.50 2.87
CA LYS A 20 16.68 0.83 3.20
C LYS A 20 17.28 1.67 2.07
N GLU A 21 18.41 2.31 2.35
CA GLU A 21 19.11 3.07 1.31
C GLU A 21 19.53 2.15 0.16
N GLY A 22 19.36 2.63 -1.06
CA GLY A 22 19.71 1.84 -2.22
C GLY A 22 19.57 2.61 -3.50
N ASN A 23 19.22 1.90 -4.57
CA ASN A 23 19.23 2.42 -5.93
C ASN A 23 17.86 2.40 -6.60
N GLY A 24 16.80 2.13 -5.88
CA GLY A 24 15.45 2.16 -6.45
C GLY A 24 14.90 0.79 -6.81
N VAL A 25 15.47 -0.28 -6.28
CA VAL A 25 15.00 -1.63 -6.55
C VAL A 25 13.83 -1.96 -5.65
N ILE A 26 12.73 -2.44 -6.24
CA ILE A 26 11.56 -2.89 -5.49
C ILE A 26 11.40 -4.38 -5.73
N THR A 27 11.46 -5.16 -4.64
CA THR A 27 11.34 -6.61 -4.69
C THR A 27 10.11 -7.02 -3.88
N ILE A 28 9.20 -7.78 -4.50
CA ILE A 28 7.96 -8.22 -3.88
C ILE A 28 7.95 -9.74 -3.86
N ASN A 29 7.91 -10.31 -2.65
CA ASN A 29 7.91 -11.76 -2.47
C ASN A 29 9.07 -12.39 -3.25
N LYS A 30 10.24 -11.75 -3.19
CA LYS A 30 11.49 -12.20 -3.84
C LYS A 30 11.46 -12.07 -5.35
N ARG A 31 10.55 -11.28 -5.92
CA ARG A 31 10.47 -11.05 -7.36
C ARG A 31 10.56 -9.56 -7.67
N PRO A 32 11.15 -9.18 -8.81
CA PRO A 32 11.14 -7.78 -9.20
C PRO A 32 9.70 -7.26 -9.35
N LEU A 33 9.53 -5.96 -9.16
CA LEU A 33 8.20 -5.33 -9.26
C LEU A 33 7.53 -5.65 -10.59
N GLU A 34 8.26 -5.58 -11.69
CA GLU A 34 7.71 -5.78 -13.03
C GLU A 34 7.25 -7.21 -13.26
N VAL A 35 7.85 -8.15 -12.54
CA VAL A 35 7.46 -9.56 -12.64
C VAL A 35 6.23 -9.82 -11.78
N TYR A 36 6.21 -9.26 -10.56
CA TYR A 36 5.08 -9.48 -9.66
C TYR A 36 3.81 -8.76 -10.14
N PHE A 37 3.96 -7.53 -10.62
CA PHE A 37 2.86 -6.74 -11.20
C PHE A 37 3.19 -6.45 -12.66
N PRO A 38 2.79 -7.32 -13.59
CA PRO A 38 3.06 -7.06 -15.01
C PRO A 38 2.31 -5.86 -15.56
N SER A 39 1.22 -5.46 -14.92
CA SER A 39 0.42 -4.32 -15.36
C SER A 39 1.16 -3.00 -15.09
N SER A 40 1.30 -2.16 -16.12
CA SER A 40 1.93 -0.85 -15.95
C SER A 40 1.10 0.04 -15.00
N ILE A 41 -0.23 -0.13 -15.00
CA ILE A 41 -1.10 0.63 -14.10
C ILE A 41 -0.80 0.30 -12.66
N LEU A 42 -0.64 -0.98 -12.33
CA LEU A 42 -0.36 -1.40 -10.96
C LEU A 42 1.04 -0.98 -10.53
N GLN A 43 2.02 -1.05 -11.43
CA GLN A 43 3.36 -0.56 -11.15
C GLN A 43 3.33 0.93 -10.82
N TYR A 44 2.55 1.69 -11.58
CA TYR A 44 2.40 3.12 -11.35
C TYR A 44 1.82 3.40 -9.95
N ILE A 45 0.78 2.67 -9.57
CA ILE A 45 0.15 2.83 -8.25
C ILE A 45 1.18 2.61 -7.14
N VAL A 46 1.99 1.56 -7.25
CA VAL A 46 3.00 1.24 -6.25
C VAL A 46 4.03 2.36 -6.12
N LYS A 47 4.42 2.96 -7.25
CA LYS A 47 5.48 3.96 -7.27
C LYS A 47 5.02 5.37 -6.95
N GLN A 48 3.70 5.61 -6.86
CA GLN A 48 3.19 6.97 -6.67
C GLN A 48 3.81 7.71 -5.48
N PRO A 49 3.91 7.13 -4.27
CA PRO A 49 4.51 7.88 -3.17
C PRO A 49 5.97 8.23 -3.43
N LEU A 50 6.71 7.31 -4.03
CA LEU A 50 8.12 7.54 -4.32
C LEU A 50 8.31 8.63 -5.36
N THR A 51 7.48 8.63 -6.40
CA THR A 51 7.53 9.63 -7.46
C THR A 51 7.10 10.99 -6.93
N THR A 52 6.06 11.02 -6.09
CA THR A 52 5.56 12.27 -5.52
C THR A 52 6.63 12.98 -4.70
N LEU A 53 7.43 12.22 -3.94
CA LEU A 53 8.49 12.79 -3.12
C LEU A 53 9.84 12.84 -3.84
N ASP A 54 9.90 12.35 -5.09
CA ASP A 54 11.12 12.32 -5.91
C ASP A 54 12.25 11.56 -5.21
N VAL A 55 11.91 10.39 -4.66
CA VAL A 55 12.88 9.55 -3.95
C VAL A 55 12.95 8.14 -4.52
N ALA A 56 12.46 7.95 -5.76
CA ALA A 56 12.35 6.60 -6.34
C ALA A 56 13.70 5.89 -6.44
N GLU A 57 14.79 6.63 -6.61
CA GLU A 57 16.11 6.03 -6.78
C GLU A 57 16.97 6.08 -5.52
N LYS A 58 16.38 6.48 -4.40
CA LYS A 58 17.15 6.60 -3.15
C LYS A 58 17.03 5.39 -2.24
N TYR A 59 16.04 4.54 -2.46
CA TYR A 59 15.74 3.45 -1.53
C TYR A 59 15.54 2.14 -2.27
N ASP A 60 15.98 1.05 -1.65
CA ASP A 60 15.59 -0.30 -2.03
C ASP A 60 14.47 -0.73 -1.11
N ILE A 61 13.45 -1.36 -1.68
CA ILE A 61 12.25 -1.73 -0.94
C ILE A 61 12.01 -3.23 -1.09
N HIS A 62 11.95 -3.93 0.03
CA HIS A 62 11.61 -5.33 0.08
C HIS A 62 10.22 -5.48 0.66
N VAL A 63 9.38 -6.28 0.03
CA VAL A 63 7.98 -6.37 0.40
C VAL A 63 7.56 -7.83 0.50
N ASN A 64 6.78 -8.12 1.54
CA ASN A 64 6.03 -9.37 1.62
C ASN A 64 4.56 -9.02 1.48
N LEU A 65 3.93 -9.49 0.41
CA LEU A 65 2.52 -9.26 0.12
C LEU A 65 1.73 -10.54 0.32
N ASP A 66 0.55 -10.41 0.92
CA ASP A 66 -0.29 -11.55 1.22
C ASP A 66 -1.75 -11.15 1.11
N GLY A 67 -2.56 -12.06 0.57
CA GLY A 67 -4.00 -11.89 0.54
C GLY A 67 -4.51 -10.93 -0.52
N GLY A 68 -5.82 -10.99 -0.77
CA GLY A 68 -6.48 -10.09 -1.71
C GLY A 68 -6.10 -10.32 -3.15
N GLY A 69 -6.58 -9.45 -4.02
CA GLY A 69 -6.24 -9.48 -5.45
C GLY A 69 -5.13 -8.49 -5.77
N TYR A 70 -4.65 -8.51 -7.01
CA TYR A 70 -3.51 -7.68 -7.40
C TYR A 70 -3.76 -6.19 -7.18
N LYS A 71 -4.97 -5.70 -7.49
CA LYS A 71 -5.25 -4.28 -7.30
C LYS A 71 -5.22 -3.91 -5.81
N GLY A 72 -5.85 -4.72 -4.97
CA GLY A 72 -5.80 -4.50 -3.53
C GLY A 72 -4.40 -4.59 -2.99
N GLN A 73 -3.60 -5.51 -3.51
CA GLN A 73 -2.21 -5.64 -3.10
C GLN A 73 -1.39 -4.40 -3.48
N ALA A 74 -1.59 -3.88 -4.69
CA ALA A 74 -0.87 -2.68 -5.12
C ALA A 74 -1.23 -1.49 -4.23
N GLU A 75 -2.50 -1.35 -3.87
CA GLU A 75 -2.95 -0.26 -3.01
C GLU A 75 -2.44 -0.43 -1.59
N ALA A 76 -2.42 -1.66 -1.07
CA ALA A 76 -1.85 -1.94 0.25
C ALA A 76 -0.36 -1.61 0.28
N LEU A 77 0.35 -1.97 -0.78
CA LEU A 77 1.78 -1.68 -0.89
C LEU A 77 2.01 -0.18 -0.97
N ARG A 78 1.20 0.54 -1.75
CA ARG A 78 1.32 2.00 -1.82
C ARG A 78 1.20 2.63 -0.42
N LEU A 79 0.21 2.19 0.36
CA LEU A 79 0.03 2.70 1.71
C LEU A 79 1.23 2.34 2.59
N GLY A 80 1.74 1.12 2.49
CA GLY A 80 2.90 0.69 3.27
C GLY A 80 4.15 1.50 2.94
N ILE A 81 4.38 1.76 1.66
CA ILE A 81 5.52 2.57 1.24
C ILE A 81 5.36 4.00 1.77
N ALA A 82 4.17 4.57 1.67
CA ALA A 82 3.92 5.93 2.17
C ALA A 82 4.19 6.00 3.67
N ARG A 83 3.74 5.02 4.44
CA ARG A 83 3.97 4.98 5.86
C ARG A 83 5.46 4.86 6.20
N ALA A 84 6.19 4.06 5.43
CA ALA A 84 7.64 3.93 5.64
C ALA A 84 8.34 5.25 5.37
N LEU A 85 7.97 5.95 4.30
CA LEU A 85 8.57 7.24 3.96
C LEU A 85 8.32 8.28 5.04
N VAL A 86 7.13 8.26 5.66
CA VAL A 86 6.81 9.17 6.77
C VAL A 86 7.68 8.84 7.98
N LYS A 87 7.98 7.58 8.24
CA LYS A 87 8.88 7.22 9.33
C LYS A 87 10.30 7.75 9.09
N ILE A 88 10.73 7.79 7.83
CA ILE A 88 12.04 8.31 7.48
C ILE A 88 12.05 9.82 7.61
N ASN A 89 11.02 10.49 7.09
CA ASN A 89 10.93 11.95 7.14
C ASN A 89 9.47 12.34 7.43
N PRO A 90 9.15 12.61 8.71
CA PRO A 90 7.77 12.95 9.09
C PRO A 90 7.20 14.18 8.40
N ASP A 91 8.05 15.08 7.90
CA ASP A 91 7.57 16.27 7.21
C ASP A 91 6.85 15.93 5.89
N ASP A 92 7.09 14.74 5.34
CA ASP A 92 6.45 14.33 4.09
C ASP A 92 5.01 13.85 4.28
N LYS A 93 4.55 13.73 5.52
CA LYS A 93 3.21 13.22 5.79
C LYS A 93 2.13 14.09 5.17
N ALA A 94 2.28 15.42 5.24
CA ALA A 94 1.28 16.34 4.71
C ALA A 94 1.15 16.18 3.19
N VAL A 95 2.27 16.04 2.49
CA VAL A 95 2.26 15.88 1.04
C VAL A 95 1.59 14.55 0.66
N LEU A 96 1.96 13.46 1.34
CA LEU A 96 1.40 12.15 1.02
C LEU A 96 -0.08 12.08 1.36
N ARG A 97 -0.50 12.72 2.45
CA ARG A 97 -1.92 12.77 2.81
C ARG A 97 -2.72 13.55 1.78
N LYS A 98 -2.18 14.64 1.27
CA LYS A 98 -2.84 15.44 0.25
C LYS A 98 -3.15 14.63 -1.00
N HIS A 99 -2.27 13.70 -1.35
CA HIS A 99 -2.47 12.82 -2.49
C HIS A 99 -3.27 11.56 -2.17
N GLY A 100 -3.70 11.41 -0.90
CA GLY A 100 -4.53 10.26 -0.52
C GLY A 100 -3.77 8.98 -0.25
N PHE A 101 -2.47 9.03 -0.12
CA PHE A 101 -1.65 7.81 0.01
C PHE A 101 -1.57 7.29 1.44
N MET A 102 -2.02 8.08 2.43
CA MET A 102 -1.90 7.73 3.84
C MET A 102 -3.18 7.15 4.44
N THR A 103 -4.25 7.06 3.66
CA THR A 103 -5.56 6.69 4.18
C THR A 103 -5.91 5.27 3.77
N ARG A 104 -6.26 4.43 4.77
CA ARG A 104 -6.84 3.13 4.52
C ARG A 104 -8.30 3.32 4.11
N ASP A 105 -8.77 2.47 3.20
CA ASP A 105 -10.16 2.52 2.76
C ASP A 105 -11.09 2.16 3.93
N PRO A 106 -11.91 3.11 4.43
CA PRO A 106 -12.77 2.84 5.57
C PRO A 106 -13.91 1.87 5.26
N ARG A 107 -14.24 1.67 3.99
CA ARG A 107 -15.33 0.77 3.64
C ARG A 107 -15.06 -0.65 4.08
N ALA A 108 -13.79 -1.05 4.12
CA ALA A 108 -13.44 -2.39 4.59
C ALA A 108 -13.81 -2.58 6.05
N VAL A 109 -13.77 -1.51 6.84
CA VAL A 109 -14.15 -1.57 8.25
C VAL A 109 -15.66 -1.53 8.42
N GLU A 110 -16.33 -0.67 7.68
CA GLU A 110 -17.77 -0.49 7.81
C GLU A 110 -18.54 -1.76 7.51
N ARG A 111 -18.07 -2.53 6.56
CA ARG A 111 -18.77 -3.74 6.17
C ARG A 111 -18.79 -4.81 7.25
N LYS A 112 -18.00 -4.63 8.29
CA LYS A 112 -17.97 -5.57 9.41
C LYS A 112 -18.98 -5.24 10.51
N LYS A 113 -19.64 -4.11 10.40
CA LYS A 113 -20.62 -3.73 11.39
C LYS A 113 -21.84 -4.64 11.28
N PRO A 114 -22.38 -5.06 12.38
CA PRO A 114 -23.56 -5.93 12.35
C PRO A 114 -24.80 -5.18 11.90
N GLY A 115 -25.72 -5.87 11.36
CA GLY A 115 -27.00 -5.39 10.97
C GLY A 115 -26.99 -4.37 9.87
N GLN A 116 -27.45 -4.23 9.47
CA GLN A 116 -27.71 -3.49 8.60
C GLN A 116 -27.62 -4.16 7.55
N PRO A 117 -28.03 -4.79 7.93
CA PRO A 117 -27.90 -5.33 7.35
C PRO A 117 -28.04 -5.28 6.46
N LYS A 118 -28.22 -5.14 6.55
CA LYS A 118 -28.26 -5.04 6.13
C LYS A 118 -28.09 -4.50 5.54
N ALA A 119 -28.12 -4.11 5.61
CA ALA A 119 -27.81 -3.71 5.47
C ALA A 119 -28.06 -3.43 4.74
N ARG A 120 -28.50 -3.24 4.50
CA ARG A 120 -28.52 -3.32 4.29
C ARG A 120 -28.82 -4.13 3.93
N LYS A 121 -29.46 -4.74 4.39
CA LYS A 121 -29.52 -5.56 4.64
C LYS A 121 -29.48 -6.03 4.10
N ARG A 122 -29.90 -6.03 4.00
CA ARG A 122 -29.65 -6.56 3.95
C ARG A 122 -29.15 -6.96 3.28
N PHE A 123 -29.09 -6.94 3.39
CA PHE A 123 -28.16 -7.17 3.15
C PHE A 123 -27.69 -7.33 2.20
N GLN A 124 -27.96 -7.30 1.76
CA GLN A 124 -27.27 -7.44 1.27
C GLN A 124 -26.42 -7.43 0.90
N PHE A 125 -26.22 -7.38 0.98
CA PHE A 125 -25.01 -7.35 0.91
C PHE A 125 -24.23 -7.74 0.36
N SER A 126 -24.11 -7.87 0.04
CA SER A 126 -23.22 -8.08 -0.32
C SER A 126 -22.38 -8.40 -0.79
N LYS A 127 -21.95 -8.32 -1.29
CA LYS A 127 -21.08 -8.69 -1.57
C LYS A 127 -20.09 -8.48 -1.85
N ARG A 128 -19.69 -8.20 -1.97
CA ARG A 128 -18.70 -7.89 -2.03
C ARG A 128 -17.71 -8.43 -1.97
#